data_1584223bfed6def428d30c8b78f41fe9
#
_entry.id   1584223bfed6def428d30c8b78f41fe9
#
_cell.length_a   1.000
_cell.length_b   1.000
_cell.length_c   1.000
_cell.angle_alpha   90.00
_cell.angle_beta   90.00
_cell.angle_gamma   90.00
#
_symmetry.space_group_name_H-M   'P 1'
#
loop_
_entity.id
_entity.type
_entity.pdbx_description
1 polymer ?
#
loop_
_entity_poly.entity_id
_entity_poly.type
_entity_poly.pdbx_seq_one_letter_code
_entity_poly.pdbx_strand_id
1 'polypeptide(L)'
;VADVVKELGGKPFLTDCNTLYVGSRKNALEHIDTAYQNGFTPYATGCQIIIADGLKGTDEALVPVEGGEYVREAKIGQALMDADIVISLTHFKGHEQAGFGGAMKNLGMGGGSRAGKMEQHAAGKPSVDTTNCVGCRACEKICAHSAITFDGTRERELANGNTRTVHVAAIDHDRCVGCGRCIAACNQDLSLIHI
;
A
#
# COMPACT_ATOMS: atom_id res chain seq x y z
N VAL A 1 -25.29 1.90 -8.09
CA VAL A 1 -24.30 2.23 -9.14
C VAL A 1 -24.03 1.01 -10.01
N ALA A 2 -23.61 -0.14 -9.43
CA ALA A 2 -23.30 -1.34 -10.20
C ALA A 2 -24.46 -1.80 -11.08
N ASP A 3 -25.69 -1.76 -10.58
CA ASP A 3 -26.88 -2.16 -11.36
C ASP A 3 -27.11 -1.25 -12.56
N VAL A 4 -26.97 0.07 -12.37
CA VAL A 4 -27.06 1.04 -13.48
C VAL A 4 -26.01 0.77 -14.56
N VAL A 5 -24.77 0.46 -14.16
CA VAL A 5 -23.71 0.10 -15.12
C VAL A 5 -24.08 -1.14 -15.91
N LYS A 6 -24.66 -2.16 -15.26
CA LYS A 6 -25.13 -3.39 -15.93
C LYS A 6 -26.30 -3.13 -16.87
N GLU A 7 -27.27 -2.30 -16.46
CA GLU A 7 -28.41 -1.90 -17.30
C GLU A 7 -27.95 -1.19 -18.59
N LEU A 8 -26.83 -0.47 -18.51
CA LEU A 8 -26.18 0.16 -19.66
C LEU A 8 -25.26 -0.78 -20.45
N GLY A 9 -25.21 -2.07 -20.10
CA GLY A 9 -24.42 -3.08 -20.80
C GLY A 9 -22.96 -3.22 -20.32
N GLY A 10 -22.57 -2.50 -19.26
CA GLY A 10 -21.23 -2.57 -18.67
C GLY A 10 -21.04 -3.79 -17.77
N LYS A 11 -19.79 -4.14 -17.49
CA LYS A 11 -19.37 -5.19 -16.56
C LYS A 11 -18.62 -4.58 -15.38
N PRO A 12 -19.32 -4.14 -14.30
CA PRO A 12 -18.69 -3.46 -13.19
C PRO A 12 -17.88 -4.40 -12.30
N PHE A 13 -16.80 -3.88 -11.73
CA PHE A 13 -16.11 -4.43 -10.57
C PHE A 13 -15.76 -3.31 -9.59
N LEU A 14 -15.61 -3.66 -8.31
CA LEU A 14 -15.07 -2.74 -7.29
C LEU A 14 -13.58 -2.91 -7.22
N THR A 15 -12.87 -1.81 -7.01
CA THR A 15 -11.41 -1.84 -6.92
C THR A 15 -10.87 -0.82 -5.93
N ASP A 16 -9.71 -1.14 -5.37
CA ASP A 16 -8.80 -0.27 -4.62
C ASP A 16 -7.40 -0.88 -4.75
N CYS A 17 -6.36 -0.14 -4.37
CA CYS A 17 -5.01 -0.67 -4.26
C CYS A 17 -4.63 -0.94 -2.80
N ASN A 18 -3.69 -1.86 -2.58
CA ASN A 18 -3.18 -2.19 -1.25
C ASN A 18 -2.58 -0.97 -0.56
N THR A 19 -2.67 -0.94 0.77
CA THR A 19 -2.19 0.19 1.57
C THR A 19 -0.74 0.01 2.01
N LEU A 20 -0.10 1.12 2.41
CA LEU A 20 1.22 1.13 3.03
C LEU A 20 1.16 0.98 4.55
N TYR A 21 0.00 1.29 5.14
CA TYR A 21 -0.17 1.33 6.60
C TYR A 21 -0.35 -0.06 7.21
N VAL A 22 -0.07 -0.16 8.50
CA VAL A 22 -0.43 -1.34 9.31
C VAL A 22 -1.94 -1.52 9.30
N GLY A 23 -2.37 -2.76 9.23
CA GLY A 23 -3.78 -3.13 9.18
C GLY A 23 -4.05 -4.24 8.16
N SER A 24 -5.31 -4.52 7.95
CA SER A 24 -5.80 -5.65 7.17
C SER A 24 -5.97 -5.36 5.67
N ARG A 25 -5.18 -4.45 5.09
CA ARG A 25 -5.23 -4.13 3.64
C ARG A 25 -3.85 -4.08 3.00
N LYS A 26 -2.89 -4.85 3.54
CA LYS A 26 -1.51 -4.88 3.03
C LYS A 26 -1.31 -5.80 1.83
N ASN A 27 -2.19 -6.75 1.63
CA ASN A 27 -2.20 -7.70 0.51
C ASN A 27 -3.64 -7.93 0.06
N ALA A 28 -3.82 -8.49 -1.13
CA ALA A 28 -5.15 -8.62 -1.72
C ALA A 28 -6.10 -9.51 -0.91
N LEU A 29 -5.60 -10.57 -0.27
CA LEU A 29 -6.45 -11.48 0.51
C LEU A 29 -7.03 -10.76 1.72
N GLU A 30 -6.18 -10.16 2.55
CA GLU A 30 -6.62 -9.39 3.72
C GLU A 30 -7.48 -8.19 3.32
N HIS A 31 -7.17 -7.55 2.18
CA HIS A 31 -7.92 -6.41 1.67
C HIS A 31 -9.34 -6.81 1.25
N ILE A 32 -9.50 -7.93 0.55
CA ILE A 32 -10.81 -8.48 0.17
C ILE A 32 -11.58 -8.91 1.42
N ASP A 33 -10.95 -9.58 2.38
CA ASP A 33 -11.59 -9.95 3.64
C ASP A 33 -12.10 -8.72 4.39
N THR A 34 -11.29 -7.66 4.45
CA THR A 34 -11.70 -6.38 5.04
C THR A 34 -12.89 -5.77 4.30
N ALA A 35 -12.89 -5.79 2.97
CA ALA A 35 -14.01 -5.31 2.18
C ALA A 35 -15.28 -6.11 2.49
N TYR A 36 -15.18 -7.43 2.58
CA TYR A 36 -16.31 -8.32 2.91
C TYR A 36 -16.87 -8.04 4.31
N GLN A 37 -16.01 -7.87 5.31
CA GLN A 37 -16.40 -7.51 6.67
C GLN A 37 -17.15 -6.16 6.73
N ASN A 38 -16.89 -5.26 5.80
CA ASN A 38 -17.57 -3.97 5.68
C ASN A 38 -18.75 -3.99 4.68
N GLY A 39 -19.22 -5.17 4.28
CA GLY A 39 -20.42 -5.34 3.45
C GLY A 39 -20.19 -5.25 1.94
N PHE A 40 -18.96 -5.09 1.47
CA PHE A 40 -18.64 -5.08 0.05
C PHE A 40 -18.45 -6.49 -0.51
N THR A 41 -19.46 -7.36 -0.32
CA THR A 41 -19.42 -8.71 -0.92
C THR A 41 -19.99 -8.67 -2.34
N PRO A 42 -19.58 -9.59 -3.25
CA PRO A 42 -20.17 -9.68 -4.58
C PRO A 42 -21.69 -9.87 -4.54
N TYR A 43 -22.21 -10.55 -3.53
CA TYR A 43 -23.64 -10.73 -3.35
C TYR A 43 -24.36 -9.42 -3.02
N ALA A 44 -23.80 -8.62 -2.09
CA ALA A 44 -24.41 -7.35 -1.68
C ALA A 44 -24.25 -6.25 -2.74
N THR A 45 -23.12 -6.20 -3.42
CA THR A 45 -22.78 -5.13 -4.38
C THR A 45 -23.15 -5.46 -5.81
N GLY A 46 -23.43 -6.75 -6.10
CA GLY A 46 -23.74 -7.23 -7.43
C GLY A 46 -22.55 -7.29 -8.38
N CYS A 47 -21.31 -7.07 -7.93
CA CYS A 47 -20.12 -7.14 -8.76
C CYS A 47 -18.92 -7.68 -7.99
N GLN A 48 -17.88 -8.13 -8.70
CA GLN A 48 -16.67 -8.69 -8.12
C GLN A 48 -15.77 -7.60 -7.54
N ILE A 49 -14.84 -7.99 -6.65
CA ILE A 49 -13.76 -7.13 -6.18
C ILE A 49 -12.45 -7.59 -6.82
N ILE A 50 -11.71 -6.64 -7.37
CA ILE A 50 -10.36 -6.84 -7.90
C ILE A 50 -9.44 -5.84 -7.20
N ILE A 51 -8.40 -6.31 -6.55
CA ILE A 51 -7.38 -5.41 -5.97
C ILE A 51 -6.43 -5.02 -7.10
N ALA A 52 -6.44 -3.73 -7.44
CA ALA A 52 -5.86 -3.24 -8.70
C ALA A 52 -4.36 -3.41 -8.82
N ASP A 53 -3.62 -3.41 -7.72
CA ASP A 53 -2.17 -3.60 -7.69
C ASP A 53 -1.77 -5.04 -7.32
N GLY A 54 -2.69 -6.01 -7.48
CA GLY A 54 -2.47 -7.43 -7.34
C GLY A 54 -2.23 -7.91 -5.91
N LEU A 55 -1.80 -9.19 -5.79
CA LEU A 55 -1.70 -9.88 -4.49
C LEU A 55 -0.80 -9.15 -3.50
N LYS A 56 0.31 -8.56 -3.94
CA LYS A 56 1.34 -7.94 -3.08
C LYS A 56 1.50 -6.44 -3.30
N GLY A 57 0.61 -5.80 -4.05
CA GLY A 57 0.68 -4.37 -4.34
C GLY A 57 1.78 -4.00 -5.35
N THR A 58 2.14 -4.91 -6.23
CA THR A 58 3.26 -4.76 -7.19
C THR A 58 2.85 -4.97 -8.65
N ASP A 59 1.57 -5.15 -8.92
CA ASP A 59 1.02 -5.23 -10.26
C ASP A 59 0.62 -3.82 -10.71
N GLU A 60 1.44 -3.21 -11.58
CA GLU A 60 1.36 -1.78 -11.87
C GLU A 60 1.66 -1.46 -13.33
N ALA A 61 0.97 -0.47 -13.85
CA ALA A 61 1.33 0.22 -15.08
C ALA A 61 2.12 1.49 -14.77
N LEU A 62 3.11 1.79 -15.61
CA LEU A 62 3.92 3.00 -15.56
C LEU A 62 3.35 4.01 -16.54
N VAL A 63 2.87 5.14 -16.04
CA VAL A 63 2.18 6.17 -16.83
C VAL A 63 2.99 7.47 -16.79
N PRO A 64 3.51 7.96 -17.93
CA PRO A 64 4.22 9.23 -17.99
C PRO A 64 3.36 10.39 -17.50
N VAL A 65 3.95 11.28 -16.68
CA VAL A 65 3.30 12.50 -16.18
C VAL A 65 3.96 13.71 -16.82
N GLU A 66 3.32 14.27 -17.83
CA GLU A 66 3.82 15.48 -18.51
C GLU A 66 3.86 16.66 -17.53
N GLY A 67 5.00 17.35 -17.49
CA GLY A 67 5.19 18.49 -16.59
C GLY A 67 5.31 18.13 -15.10
N GLY A 68 5.40 16.87 -14.76
CA GLY A 68 5.59 16.42 -13.38
C GLY A 68 6.93 16.88 -12.80
N GLU A 69 6.89 17.65 -11.70
CA GLU A 69 8.08 18.13 -11.01
C GLU A 69 8.70 17.04 -10.13
N TYR A 70 7.86 16.37 -9.32
CA TYR A 70 8.28 15.38 -8.33
C TYR A 70 8.09 13.92 -8.80
N VAL A 71 7.04 13.68 -9.57
CA VAL A 71 6.72 12.38 -10.14
C VAL A 71 6.65 12.49 -11.65
N ARG A 72 7.59 11.87 -12.35
CA ARG A 72 7.65 11.89 -13.81
C ARG A 72 6.94 10.72 -14.46
N GLU A 73 6.74 9.65 -13.69
CA GLU A 73 6.09 8.42 -14.12
C GLU A 73 5.24 7.89 -12.96
N ALA A 74 3.91 7.95 -13.12
CA ALA A 74 2.98 7.47 -12.11
C ALA A 74 2.88 5.94 -12.17
N LYS A 75 2.96 5.30 -11.00
CA LYS A 75 2.81 3.85 -10.84
C LYS A 75 1.39 3.56 -10.40
N ILE A 76 0.56 3.17 -11.34
CA ILE A 76 -0.89 2.97 -11.15
C ILE A 76 -1.19 1.48 -11.08
N GLY A 77 -2.10 1.06 -10.19
CA GLY A 77 -2.55 -0.33 -10.12
C GLY A 77 -3.08 -0.81 -11.48
N GLN A 78 -2.58 -1.95 -11.96
CA GLN A 78 -2.80 -2.42 -13.34
C GLN A 78 -4.29 -2.52 -13.69
N ALA A 79 -5.13 -3.07 -12.80
CA ALA A 79 -6.56 -3.23 -13.11
C ALA A 79 -7.32 -1.89 -13.27
N LEU A 80 -6.81 -0.78 -12.75
CA LEU A 80 -7.37 0.55 -13.04
C LEU A 80 -7.07 0.99 -14.46
N MET A 81 -5.90 0.62 -14.99
CA MET A 81 -5.50 0.94 -16.36
C MET A 81 -6.17 0.01 -17.39
N ASP A 82 -6.53 -1.21 -16.98
CA ASP A 82 -7.24 -2.18 -17.82
C ASP A 82 -8.75 -1.88 -17.92
N ALA A 83 -9.28 -1.02 -17.06
CA ALA A 83 -10.68 -0.63 -17.08
C ALA A 83 -10.96 0.42 -18.17
N ASP A 84 -12.01 0.20 -18.97
CA ASP A 84 -12.44 1.17 -19.98
C ASP A 84 -12.94 2.49 -19.36
N ILE A 85 -13.58 2.40 -18.18
CA ILE A 85 -14.16 3.55 -17.46
C ILE A 85 -13.91 3.37 -15.96
N VAL A 86 -13.44 4.42 -15.31
CA VAL A 86 -13.29 4.48 -13.85
C VAL A 86 -14.33 5.43 -13.26
N ILE A 87 -15.14 4.94 -12.33
CA ILE A 87 -16.12 5.74 -11.57
C ILE A 87 -15.64 5.85 -10.11
N SER A 88 -15.26 7.04 -9.69
CA SER A 88 -14.84 7.30 -8.31
C SER A 88 -16.02 7.56 -7.40
N LEU A 89 -16.34 6.59 -6.53
CA LEU A 89 -17.30 6.77 -5.44
C LEU A 89 -16.58 7.34 -4.23
N THR A 90 -16.59 8.64 -4.11
CA THR A 90 -15.69 9.37 -3.24
C THR A 90 -16.38 9.89 -1.98
N HIS A 91 -15.77 9.62 -0.83
CA HIS A 91 -16.10 10.28 0.42
C HIS A 91 -15.33 11.60 0.55
N PHE A 92 -16.04 12.72 0.56
CA PHE A 92 -15.45 14.03 0.78
C PHE A 92 -15.25 14.27 2.28
N LYS A 93 -14.02 14.57 2.70
CA LYS A 93 -13.69 14.79 4.11
C LYS A 93 -12.48 15.71 4.31
N GLY A 94 -12.31 16.25 5.51
CA GLY A 94 -11.09 16.96 5.92
C GLY A 94 -9.84 16.08 5.86
N HIS A 95 -8.70 16.71 5.59
CA HIS A 95 -7.40 16.06 5.56
C HIS A 95 -6.34 16.98 6.18
N GLU A 96 -5.53 16.46 7.09
CA GLU A 96 -4.58 17.23 7.91
C GLU A 96 -3.58 18.04 7.08
N GLN A 97 -3.04 17.46 6.00
CA GLN A 97 -2.01 18.11 5.19
C GLN A 97 -2.57 18.78 3.94
N ALA A 98 -3.56 18.16 3.27
CA ALA A 98 -4.11 18.66 2.02
C ALA A 98 -5.34 19.55 2.20
N GLY A 99 -5.75 19.84 3.44
CA GLY A 99 -6.98 20.56 3.78
C GLY A 99 -8.22 19.68 3.62
N PHE A 100 -8.41 19.06 2.46
CA PHE A 100 -9.51 18.13 2.22
C PHE A 100 -9.10 16.99 1.29
N GLY A 101 -9.87 15.89 1.31
CA GLY A 101 -9.78 14.75 0.39
C GLY A 101 -11.08 14.57 -0.38
N GLY A 102 -10.99 14.31 -1.66
CA GLY A 102 -12.09 14.08 -2.59
C GLY A 102 -11.67 13.15 -3.73
N ALA A 103 -12.31 13.25 -4.89
CA ALA A 103 -12.08 12.36 -6.04
C ALA A 103 -10.62 12.34 -6.50
N MET A 104 -9.95 13.49 -6.58
CA MET A 104 -8.55 13.56 -6.97
C MET A 104 -7.63 12.79 -6.00
N LYS A 105 -7.87 12.90 -4.68
CA LYS A 105 -7.09 12.15 -3.70
C LYS A 105 -7.42 10.65 -3.73
N ASN A 106 -8.69 10.30 -3.92
CA ASN A 106 -9.10 8.90 -4.07
C ASN A 106 -8.39 8.22 -5.24
N LEU A 107 -8.37 8.86 -6.40
CA LEU A 107 -7.73 8.30 -7.59
C LEU A 107 -6.20 8.46 -7.54
N GLY A 108 -5.70 9.64 -7.22
CA GLY A 108 -4.26 9.94 -7.25
C GLY A 108 -3.46 9.12 -6.24
N MET A 109 -3.90 9.09 -4.98
CA MET A 109 -3.23 8.29 -3.94
C MET A 109 -3.79 6.86 -3.87
N GLY A 110 -5.12 6.71 -3.91
CA GLY A 110 -5.80 5.42 -3.82
C GLY A 110 -5.47 4.51 -4.99
N GLY A 111 -5.46 5.04 -6.22
CA GLY A 111 -5.15 4.29 -7.44
C GLY A 111 -3.67 3.97 -7.65
N GLY A 112 -2.76 4.61 -6.92
CA GLY A 112 -1.34 4.26 -6.96
C GLY A 112 -1.08 2.84 -6.46
N SER A 113 -0.18 2.11 -7.14
CA SER A 113 0.37 0.86 -6.61
C SER A 113 1.08 1.11 -5.28
N ARG A 114 1.52 0.07 -4.60
CA ARG A 114 2.32 0.21 -3.37
C ARG A 114 3.57 1.07 -3.59
N ALA A 115 4.30 0.85 -4.70
CA ALA A 115 5.46 1.65 -5.05
C ALA A 115 5.07 3.10 -5.41
N GLY A 116 3.95 3.29 -6.11
CA GLY A 116 3.43 4.62 -6.44
C GLY A 116 3.03 5.42 -5.20
N LYS A 117 2.33 4.77 -4.25
CA LYS A 117 2.03 5.38 -2.94
C LYS A 117 3.30 5.76 -2.18
N MET A 118 4.32 4.88 -2.18
CA MET A 118 5.60 5.12 -1.52
C MET A 118 6.32 6.33 -2.12
N GLU A 119 6.38 6.41 -3.44
CA GLU A 119 7.02 7.53 -4.13
C GLU A 119 6.35 8.88 -3.83
N GLN A 120 5.02 8.90 -3.81
CA GLN A 120 4.26 10.11 -3.47
C GLN A 120 4.42 10.54 -2.01
N HIS A 121 4.64 9.60 -1.08
CA HIS A 121 4.76 9.91 0.35
C HIS A 121 6.20 10.18 0.82
N ALA A 122 7.17 9.44 0.33
CA ALA A 122 8.51 9.39 0.90
C ALA A 122 9.63 9.36 -0.14
N ALA A 123 9.45 9.98 -1.29
CA ALA A 123 10.39 9.93 -2.41
C ALA A 123 10.81 8.49 -2.78
N GLY A 124 9.91 7.54 -2.57
CA GLY A 124 10.06 6.15 -3.00
C GLY A 124 10.87 5.23 -2.08
N LYS A 125 11.28 5.66 -0.88
CA LYS A 125 12.14 4.82 -0.02
C LYS A 125 11.62 4.71 1.41
N PRO A 126 11.35 3.48 1.90
CA PRO A 126 10.92 3.25 3.26
C PRO A 126 12.08 3.40 4.26
N SER A 127 11.77 3.74 5.50
CA SER A 127 12.67 3.64 6.64
C SER A 127 12.15 2.67 7.69
N VAL A 128 12.97 2.32 8.67
CA VAL A 128 12.61 1.39 9.74
C VAL A 128 12.55 2.14 11.08
N ASP A 129 11.38 2.07 11.74
CA ASP A 129 11.34 2.41 13.17
C ASP A 129 11.95 1.27 13.98
N THR A 130 13.18 1.48 14.42
CA THR A 130 13.90 0.48 15.19
C THR A 130 13.29 0.22 16.55
N THR A 131 12.47 1.14 17.11
CA THR A 131 11.83 0.98 18.43
C THR A 131 10.83 -0.18 18.45
N ASN A 132 10.18 -0.46 17.34
CA ASN A 132 9.21 -1.54 17.20
C ASN A 132 9.79 -2.81 16.57
N CYS A 133 11.02 -2.78 16.04
CA CYS A 133 11.64 -3.93 15.39
C CYS A 133 11.88 -5.08 16.36
N VAL A 134 11.40 -6.26 16.02
CA VAL A 134 11.57 -7.49 16.80
C VAL A 134 12.64 -8.44 16.23
N GLY A 135 13.34 -8.04 15.18
CA GLY A 135 14.40 -8.82 14.57
C GLY A 135 13.96 -10.09 13.84
N CYS A 136 12.69 -10.17 13.38
CA CYS A 136 12.14 -11.39 12.77
C CYS A 136 12.65 -11.70 11.36
N ARG A 137 13.34 -10.76 10.70
CA ARG A 137 13.93 -10.87 9.34
C ARG A 137 12.93 -11.14 8.21
N ALA A 138 11.63 -10.96 8.41
CA ALA A 138 10.63 -11.14 7.36
C ALA A 138 10.85 -10.17 6.18
N CYS A 139 11.19 -8.92 6.47
CA CYS A 139 11.50 -7.89 5.49
C CYS A 139 12.76 -8.21 4.65
N GLU A 140 13.80 -8.77 5.28
CA GLU A 140 15.02 -9.20 4.59
C GLU A 140 14.73 -10.33 3.59
N LYS A 141 13.97 -11.35 4.02
CA LYS A 141 13.62 -12.51 3.19
C LYS A 141 12.82 -12.15 1.94
N ILE A 142 12.00 -11.11 1.99
CA ILE A 142 11.17 -10.66 0.86
C ILE A 142 11.90 -9.66 -0.05
N CYS A 143 13.03 -9.11 0.38
CA CYS A 143 13.76 -8.09 -0.36
C CYS A 143 14.55 -8.69 -1.52
N ALA A 144 14.05 -8.54 -2.75
CA ALA A 144 14.73 -9.01 -3.96
C ALA A 144 16.04 -8.27 -4.28
N HIS A 145 16.27 -7.10 -3.65
CA HIS A 145 17.45 -6.25 -3.89
C HIS A 145 18.49 -6.35 -2.80
N SER A 146 18.29 -7.24 -1.81
CA SER A 146 19.18 -7.39 -0.64
C SER A 146 19.55 -6.05 0.01
N ALA A 147 18.57 -5.13 0.07
CA ALA A 147 18.73 -3.78 0.60
C ALA A 147 18.50 -3.70 2.11
N ILE A 148 18.30 -4.83 2.81
CA ILE A 148 17.97 -4.85 4.24
C ILE A 148 19.03 -5.62 4.99
N THR A 149 19.63 -4.99 6.01
CA THR A 149 20.62 -5.57 6.91
C THR A 149 20.11 -5.55 8.36
N PHE A 150 20.80 -6.26 9.26
CA PHE A 150 20.49 -6.37 10.68
C PHE A 150 21.72 -6.16 11.54
N ASP A 151 22.48 -5.10 11.24
CA ASP A 151 23.76 -4.78 11.91
C ASP A 151 23.55 -4.00 13.22
N GLY A 152 22.45 -3.26 13.33
CA GLY A 152 22.07 -2.56 14.55
C GLY A 152 21.47 -3.47 15.61
N THR A 153 21.61 -3.10 16.88
CA THR A 153 20.99 -3.81 18.01
C THR A 153 20.23 -2.85 18.91
N ARG A 154 19.23 -3.36 19.63
CA ARG A 154 18.55 -2.66 20.73
C ARG A 154 18.15 -3.62 21.84
N GLU A 155 17.98 -3.10 23.01
CA GLU A 155 17.37 -3.83 24.13
C GLU A 155 15.84 -3.79 24.01
N ARG A 156 15.23 -4.94 24.17
CA ARG A 156 13.78 -5.12 24.20
C ARG A 156 13.34 -5.72 25.53
N GLU A 157 12.44 -5.04 26.21
CA GLU A 157 11.80 -5.57 27.41
C GLU A 157 10.76 -6.63 27.01
N LEU A 158 10.76 -7.76 27.72
CA LEU A 158 9.83 -8.85 27.55
C LEU A 158 8.73 -8.76 28.61
N ALA A 159 7.59 -9.40 28.36
CA ALA A 159 6.44 -9.40 29.26
C ALA A 159 6.75 -9.93 30.68
N ASN A 160 7.83 -10.65 30.86
CA ASN A 160 8.32 -11.15 32.15
C ASN A 160 9.29 -10.20 32.88
N GLY A 161 9.48 -8.96 32.36
CA GLY A 161 10.41 -7.96 32.93
C GLY A 161 11.88 -8.15 32.57
N ASN A 162 12.24 -9.20 31.82
CA ASN A 162 13.60 -9.42 31.36
C ASN A 162 13.86 -8.59 30.08
N THR A 163 15.11 -8.18 29.86
CA THR A 163 15.54 -7.57 28.61
C THR A 163 16.23 -8.58 27.71
N ARG A 164 16.03 -8.41 26.39
CA ARG A 164 16.72 -9.18 25.36
C ARG A 164 17.26 -8.25 24.29
N THR A 165 18.53 -8.43 23.95
CA THR A 165 19.12 -7.77 22.76
C THR A 165 18.54 -8.35 21.50
N VAL A 166 17.99 -7.52 20.63
CA VAL A 166 17.48 -7.90 19.31
C VAL A 166 18.22 -7.14 18.21
N HIS A 167 18.57 -7.83 17.14
CA HIS A 167 19.08 -7.18 15.95
C HIS A 167 17.94 -6.48 15.22
N VAL A 168 18.14 -5.22 14.83
CA VAL A 168 17.12 -4.39 14.18
C VAL A 168 17.44 -4.20 12.70
N ALA A 169 16.39 -4.13 11.88
CA ALA A 169 16.53 -3.91 10.46
C ALA A 169 17.02 -2.50 10.14
N ALA A 170 17.84 -2.39 9.11
CA ALA A 170 18.22 -1.14 8.46
C ALA A 170 18.02 -1.29 6.95
N ILE A 171 17.67 -0.21 6.25
CA ILE A 171 17.48 -0.21 4.81
C ILE A 171 18.57 0.61 4.16
N ASP A 172 19.34 -0.03 3.30
CA ASP A 172 20.27 0.61 2.39
C ASP A 172 19.49 1.29 1.26
N HIS A 173 19.42 2.60 1.29
CA HIS A 173 18.69 3.39 0.32
C HIS A 173 19.32 3.40 -1.07
N ASP A 174 20.60 3.13 -1.22
CA ASP A 174 21.24 3.04 -2.53
C ASP A 174 20.84 1.76 -3.28
N ARG A 175 20.55 0.70 -2.54
CA ARG A 175 20.06 -0.57 -3.09
C ARG A 175 18.54 -0.68 -3.13
N CYS A 176 17.83 0.13 -2.35
CA CYS A 176 16.38 0.11 -2.25
C CYS A 176 15.72 0.75 -3.47
N VAL A 177 14.84 0.02 -4.15
CA VAL A 177 14.05 0.51 -5.30
C VAL A 177 12.65 1.00 -4.93
N GLY A 178 12.32 1.11 -3.65
CA GLY A 178 11.03 1.66 -3.20
C GLY A 178 9.80 0.78 -3.43
N CYS A 179 9.94 -0.50 -3.74
CA CYS A 179 8.81 -1.39 -4.08
C CYS A 179 7.84 -1.68 -2.92
N GLY A 180 8.19 -1.34 -1.66
CA GLY A 180 7.34 -1.48 -0.47
C GLY A 180 7.02 -2.92 -0.03
N ARG A 181 7.62 -3.96 -0.62
CA ARG A 181 7.36 -5.37 -0.24
C ARG A 181 7.69 -5.65 1.23
N CYS A 182 8.74 -5.04 1.75
CA CYS A 182 9.14 -5.17 3.16
C CYS A 182 8.07 -4.66 4.11
N ILE A 183 7.33 -3.60 3.74
CA ILE A 183 6.21 -3.07 4.50
C ILE A 183 5.08 -4.12 4.57
N ALA A 184 4.73 -4.72 3.43
CA ALA A 184 3.71 -5.77 3.38
C ALA A 184 4.06 -7.01 4.20
N ALA A 185 5.35 -7.35 4.29
CA ALA A 185 5.83 -8.52 5.04
C ALA A 185 5.98 -8.25 6.54
N CYS A 186 5.95 -6.99 6.97
CA CYS A 186 6.13 -6.63 8.38
C CYS A 186 4.82 -6.72 9.15
N ASN A 187 4.78 -7.53 10.21
CA ASN A 187 3.67 -7.62 11.15
C ASN A 187 3.79 -6.67 12.35
N GLN A 188 4.90 -5.94 12.42
CA GLN A 188 5.12 -4.87 13.38
C GLN A 188 5.00 -3.54 12.63
N ASP A 189 4.53 -2.49 13.26
CA ASP A 189 4.42 -1.18 12.60
C ASP A 189 5.79 -0.51 12.46
N LEU A 190 6.59 -1.00 11.51
CA LEU A 190 8.00 -0.58 11.34
C LEU A 190 8.20 0.41 10.19
N SER A 191 7.19 0.63 9.38
CA SER A 191 7.30 1.59 8.30
C SER A 191 6.88 2.96 8.79
N LEU A 192 7.83 3.76 9.23
CA LEU A 192 7.61 5.18 9.32
C LEU A 192 7.68 5.76 7.92
N ILE A 193 6.53 5.87 7.30
CA ILE A 193 6.33 6.94 6.35
C ILE A 193 6.00 8.15 7.22
N HIS A 194 7.03 8.92 7.59
CA HIS A 194 6.79 10.23 8.14
C HIS A 194 6.21 11.08 7.02
N ILE A 195 4.94 11.33 7.15
CA ILE A 195 4.26 12.39 6.42
C ILE A 195 4.48 13.68 7.19
#